data_2051028f2a42a6defff93f992b3a64da
#
_entry.id   2051028f2a42a6defff93f992b3a64da
#
_cell.length_a   1.000
_cell.length_b   1.000
_cell.length_c   1.000
_cell.angle_alpha   90.00
_cell.angle_beta   90.00
_cell.angle_gamma   90.00
#
_symmetry.space_group_name_H-M   'P 1'
#
loop_
_entity.id
_entity.type
_entity.pdbx_description
1 polymer ?
#
loop_
_entity_poly.entity_id
_entity_poly.type
_entity_poly.pdbx_seq_one_letter_code
_entity_poly.pdbx_strand_id
1 'polypeptide(L)'
;MWYDKEKLCKELWCMKRFFKSLLTSFLIGIPVAVGLIIFMYMSQRNVSDEYIEIHIPEKTIAKEEIIVQEEFPKELEINDNQIVLEETFSDTVNAPVSLSFAGDVHFSEQYIAGYEKSGVSAFADDEMLGLMRNADLFMLNHEFVFSVRGEAMEDKEYTLRNDPEYVKILQEFGTDVVGIANNHVLDFGQEAFLDTLDTLEAAEIAYVGGGHNIEEASAPVVRTINGQTFAIFAATRVSPSYDWYAGKSRPGIFQTYDATALNKALSTAEQTYDHTIVFVHWGIERNEMPEEYQRTLAKGYIDAGADLVVGCHPHVLQGFEYYNGVPIVYSLGNYLFGNRTGETLLLNAEFSSDGDLKIQLIPCERINGVLTRIQEPKELFEKLTNLSFGVAISENGILVP
;
A
#
# COMPACT_ATOMS: atom_id res chain seq x y z
N MET A 1 -75.88 -8.30 33.39
CA MET A 1 -74.47 -8.10 32.96
C MET A 1 -74.49 -7.23 31.69
N TRP A 2 -74.45 -5.92 31.90
CA TRP A 2 -74.52 -4.95 30.77
C TRP A 2 -73.12 -4.70 30.30
N TYR A 3 -72.82 -5.19 29.12
CA TYR A 3 -71.55 -4.86 28.48
C TYR A 3 -71.65 -3.44 27.88
N ASP A 4 -70.69 -2.60 28.27
CA ASP A 4 -70.64 -1.17 27.86
C ASP A 4 -70.32 -1.05 26.36
N LYS A 5 -71.37 -0.83 25.56
CA LYS A 5 -71.31 -0.68 24.11
C LYS A 5 -70.44 0.52 23.67
N GLU A 6 -70.33 1.55 24.52
CA GLU A 6 -69.47 2.71 24.21
C GLU A 6 -67.98 2.38 24.28
N LYS A 7 -67.58 1.53 25.22
CA LYS A 7 -66.19 1.10 25.35
C LYS A 7 -65.77 0.25 24.18
N LEU A 8 -66.60 -0.68 23.73
CA LEU A 8 -66.38 -1.51 22.55
C LEU A 8 -66.33 -0.71 21.26
N CYS A 9 -67.12 0.37 21.10
CA CYS A 9 -67.11 1.23 19.96
C CYS A 9 -65.84 2.08 19.89
N LYS A 10 -65.30 2.55 21.03
CA LYS A 10 -64.02 3.29 21.08
C LYS A 10 -62.83 2.39 20.75
N GLU A 11 -62.81 1.18 21.25
CA GLU A 11 -61.73 0.22 20.94
C GLU A 11 -61.73 -0.17 19.45
N LEU A 12 -62.87 -0.43 18.85
CA LEU A 12 -63.02 -0.71 17.41
C LEU A 12 -62.65 0.49 16.54
N TRP A 13 -62.92 1.71 16.96
CA TRP A 13 -62.54 2.93 16.27
C TRP A 13 -61.03 3.19 16.32
N CYS A 14 -60.41 2.97 17.48
CA CYS A 14 -58.95 3.03 17.63
C CYS A 14 -58.22 1.98 16.78
N MET A 15 -58.70 0.73 16.74
CA MET A 15 -58.16 -0.31 15.89
C MET A 15 -58.28 0.03 14.39
N LYS A 16 -59.44 0.52 13.94
CA LYS A 16 -59.60 0.93 12.54
C LYS A 16 -58.64 2.08 12.16
N ARG A 17 -58.37 3.00 13.06
CA ARG A 17 -57.44 4.12 12.84
C ARG A 17 -56.01 3.64 12.81
N PHE A 18 -55.63 2.68 13.66
CA PHE A 18 -54.32 2.04 13.68
C PHE A 18 -54.06 1.27 12.39
N PHE A 19 -55.03 0.42 11.95
CA PHE A 19 -54.90 -0.32 10.70
C PHE A 19 -54.87 0.60 9.47
N LYS A 20 -55.60 1.71 9.46
CA LYS A 20 -55.57 2.70 8.37
C LYS A 20 -54.22 3.43 8.31
N SER A 21 -53.63 3.78 9.47
CA SER A 21 -52.28 4.33 9.56
C SER A 21 -51.20 3.35 9.13
N LEU A 22 -51.31 2.07 9.51
CA LEU A 22 -50.40 1.02 9.08
C LEU A 22 -50.46 0.78 7.57
N LEU A 23 -51.68 0.76 7.00
CA LEU A 23 -51.91 0.59 5.55
C LEU A 23 -51.38 1.77 4.72
N THR A 24 -51.54 3.01 5.23
CA THR A 24 -50.95 4.18 4.56
C THR A 24 -49.44 4.22 4.68
N SER A 25 -48.84 3.79 5.77
CA SER A 25 -47.40 3.66 5.91
C SER A 25 -46.83 2.60 4.97
N PHE A 26 -47.53 1.47 4.80
CA PHE A 26 -47.13 0.42 3.83
C PHE A 26 -47.28 0.88 2.37
N LEU A 27 -48.36 1.64 2.05
CA LEU A 27 -48.61 2.12 0.68
C LEU A 27 -47.65 3.23 0.24
N ILE A 28 -47.10 4.00 1.17
CA ILE A 28 -46.13 5.08 0.91
C ILE A 28 -44.68 4.53 1.03
N GLY A 29 -44.43 3.68 2.00
CA GLY A 29 -43.07 3.14 2.26
C GLY A 29 -42.53 2.23 1.15
N ILE A 30 -43.39 1.40 0.57
CA ILE A 30 -42.97 0.48 -0.52
C ILE A 30 -42.54 1.22 -1.78
N PRO A 31 -43.30 2.19 -2.31
CA PRO A 31 -42.88 2.97 -3.48
C PRO A 31 -41.61 3.79 -3.24
N VAL A 32 -41.41 4.33 -2.03
CA VAL A 32 -40.19 5.07 -1.67
C VAL A 32 -38.98 4.13 -1.58
N ALA A 33 -39.14 2.96 -0.97
CA ALA A 33 -38.08 1.96 -0.91
C ALA A 33 -37.71 1.41 -2.31
N VAL A 34 -38.72 1.12 -3.14
CA VAL A 34 -38.53 0.71 -4.53
C VAL A 34 -37.89 1.83 -5.37
N GLY A 35 -38.30 3.08 -5.17
CA GLY A 35 -37.72 4.25 -5.81
C GLY A 35 -36.26 4.44 -5.43
N LEU A 36 -35.90 4.28 -4.13
CA LEU A 36 -34.53 4.34 -3.65
C LEU A 36 -33.67 3.18 -4.21
N ILE A 37 -34.22 1.96 -4.27
CA ILE A 37 -33.52 0.81 -4.85
C ILE A 37 -33.29 1.01 -6.35
N ILE A 38 -34.29 1.51 -7.09
CA ILE A 38 -34.17 1.84 -8.51
C ILE A 38 -33.17 3.00 -8.70
N PHE A 39 -33.20 4.03 -7.86
CA PHE A 39 -32.24 5.14 -7.90
C PHE A 39 -30.82 4.65 -7.62
N MET A 40 -30.62 3.82 -6.60
CA MET A 40 -29.31 3.21 -6.29
C MET A 40 -28.85 2.30 -7.45
N TYR A 41 -29.76 1.52 -8.04
CA TYR A 41 -29.44 0.65 -9.18
C TYR A 41 -29.12 1.45 -10.46
N MET A 42 -29.82 2.55 -10.71
CA MET A 42 -29.53 3.46 -11.83
C MET A 42 -28.31 4.34 -11.58
N SER A 43 -28.05 4.71 -10.33
CA SER A 43 -26.83 5.41 -9.92
C SER A 43 -25.59 4.51 -10.11
N GLN A 44 -25.71 3.20 -9.87
CA GLN A 44 -24.64 2.23 -10.17
C GLN A 44 -24.44 2.00 -11.67
N ARG A 45 -25.47 2.20 -12.51
CA ARG A 45 -25.36 2.06 -13.98
C ARG A 45 -24.88 3.33 -14.70
N ASN A 46 -24.89 4.49 -14.04
CA ASN A 46 -24.36 5.73 -14.59
C ASN A 46 -22.89 5.98 -14.26
N VAL A 47 -22.21 5.03 -13.62
CA VAL A 47 -20.75 4.96 -13.70
C VAL A 47 -20.48 4.47 -15.14
N SER A 48 -20.16 5.43 -16.01
CA SER A 48 -19.79 5.16 -17.39
C SER A 48 -18.73 4.06 -17.41
N ASP A 49 -18.94 3.05 -18.28
CA ASP A 49 -17.90 2.12 -18.72
C ASP A 49 -16.81 2.89 -19.50
N GLU A 50 -16.19 3.89 -18.88
CA GLU A 50 -14.96 4.46 -19.36
C GLU A 50 -13.86 3.52 -18.92
N TYR A 51 -13.52 2.59 -19.77
CA TYR A 51 -12.34 1.75 -19.62
C TYR A 51 -11.12 2.66 -19.40
N ILE A 52 -10.53 2.57 -18.22
CA ILE A 52 -9.27 3.22 -17.92
C ILE A 52 -8.21 2.43 -18.68
N GLU A 53 -7.65 3.02 -19.71
CA GLU A 53 -6.48 2.47 -20.40
C GLU A 53 -5.25 2.81 -19.55
N ILE A 54 -4.79 1.84 -18.76
CA ILE A 54 -3.61 2.00 -17.91
C ILE A 54 -2.39 1.98 -18.82
N HIS A 55 -1.66 3.10 -18.85
CA HIS A 55 -0.43 3.21 -19.58
C HIS A 55 0.71 2.58 -18.78
N ILE A 56 1.18 1.42 -19.25
CA ILE A 56 2.41 0.80 -18.74
C ILE A 56 3.53 1.27 -19.65
N PRO A 57 4.60 1.87 -19.11
CA PRO A 57 5.71 2.32 -19.94
C PRO A 57 6.29 1.15 -20.74
N GLU A 58 6.31 1.25 -22.05
CA GLU A 58 7.04 0.29 -22.87
C GLU A 58 8.53 0.30 -22.47
N LYS A 59 9.11 -0.89 -22.33
CA LYS A 59 10.54 -1.07 -22.09
C LYS A 59 11.30 -0.35 -23.19
N THR A 60 11.72 0.89 -22.94
CA THR A 60 12.60 1.60 -23.86
C THR A 60 13.97 0.94 -23.72
N ILE A 61 14.19 -0.13 -24.48
CA ILE A 61 15.55 -0.60 -24.73
C ILE A 61 16.16 0.48 -25.62
N ALA A 62 16.89 1.41 -25.03
CA ALA A 62 17.80 2.24 -25.77
C ALA A 62 18.81 1.31 -26.45
N LYS A 63 18.56 0.99 -27.71
CA LYS A 63 19.61 0.52 -28.59
C LYS A 63 20.50 1.74 -28.83
N GLU A 64 21.44 1.98 -27.94
CA GLU A 64 22.64 2.72 -28.34
C GLU A 64 23.33 1.86 -29.37
N GLU A 65 23.14 2.18 -30.64
CA GLU A 65 24.05 1.77 -31.69
C GLU A 65 25.39 2.43 -31.36
N ILE A 66 26.29 1.68 -30.75
CA ILE A 66 27.69 2.02 -30.62
C ILE A 66 28.23 1.99 -32.05
N ILE A 67 28.30 3.14 -32.70
CA ILE A 67 29.08 3.33 -33.91
C ILE A 67 30.54 3.26 -33.45
N VAL A 68 31.13 2.07 -33.49
CA VAL A 68 32.58 1.91 -33.38
C VAL A 68 33.19 2.46 -34.66
N GLN A 69 33.67 3.71 -34.65
CA GLN A 69 34.63 4.16 -35.63
C GLN A 69 35.98 3.52 -35.28
N GLU A 70 36.33 2.45 -35.98
CA GLU A 70 37.68 1.89 -36.00
C GLU A 70 38.62 2.89 -36.67
N GLU A 71 39.37 3.66 -35.87
CA GLU A 71 40.67 4.19 -36.27
C GLU A 71 41.75 3.34 -35.58
N PHE A 72 42.36 2.41 -36.34
CA PHE A 72 43.53 1.69 -35.92
C PHE A 72 44.78 2.61 -35.99
N PRO A 73 45.52 2.80 -34.88
CA PRO A 73 46.90 3.23 -34.95
C PRO A 73 47.79 2.05 -35.30
N LYS A 74 48.61 2.23 -36.28
CA LYS A 74 49.64 1.29 -36.69
C LYS A 74 50.71 1.13 -35.62
N GLU A 75 51.16 -0.13 -35.44
CA GLU A 75 52.42 -0.62 -34.86
C GLU A 75 52.72 -0.21 -33.41
N LEU A 76 52.49 -1.13 -32.51
CA LEU A 76 53.23 -1.25 -31.22
C LEU A 76 53.86 -2.61 -31.12
N GLU A 77 55.17 -2.59 -30.92
CA GLU A 77 56.03 -3.77 -30.73
C GLU A 77 55.58 -4.57 -29.53
N ILE A 78 55.52 -5.88 -29.71
CA ILE A 78 55.15 -6.86 -28.66
C ILE A 78 56.38 -7.02 -27.75
N ASN A 79 56.23 -6.59 -26.49
CA ASN A 79 57.11 -7.03 -25.40
C ASN A 79 56.34 -8.05 -24.53
N ASP A 80 56.93 -9.23 -24.40
CA ASP A 80 56.43 -10.37 -23.61
C ASP A 80 56.27 -10.03 -22.11
N ASN A 81 55.18 -9.41 -21.75
CA ASN A 81 54.61 -9.46 -20.40
C ASN A 81 53.11 -9.59 -20.55
N GLN A 82 52.60 -10.81 -20.44
CA GLN A 82 51.16 -11.06 -20.35
C GLN A 82 50.58 -10.32 -19.16
N ILE A 83 49.98 -9.12 -19.43
CA ILE A 83 49.00 -8.54 -18.55
C ILE A 83 47.68 -9.31 -18.82
N VAL A 84 47.41 -10.32 -18.01
CA VAL A 84 46.07 -10.91 -17.92
C VAL A 84 45.21 -9.81 -17.34
N LEU A 85 44.50 -9.05 -18.20
CA LEU A 85 43.34 -8.32 -17.77
C LEU A 85 42.33 -9.40 -17.36
N GLU A 86 42.27 -9.71 -16.06
CA GLU A 86 41.10 -10.31 -15.49
C GLU A 86 39.96 -9.29 -15.74
N GLU A 87 39.19 -9.53 -16.81
CA GLU A 87 37.85 -8.95 -16.89
C GLU A 87 37.12 -9.43 -15.65
N THR A 88 37.09 -8.61 -14.61
CA THR A 88 36.13 -8.78 -13.52
C THR A 88 34.75 -8.52 -14.14
N PHE A 89 34.18 -9.57 -14.77
CA PHE A 89 32.75 -9.64 -14.97
C PHE A 89 32.16 -9.46 -13.57
N SER A 90 31.44 -8.38 -13.38
CA SER A 90 30.72 -8.13 -12.14
C SER A 90 29.76 -9.29 -11.93
N ASP A 91 30.01 -10.13 -10.94
CA ASP A 91 29.14 -11.24 -10.50
C ASP A 91 27.74 -10.75 -10.00
N THR A 92 27.42 -9.47 -10.21
CA THR A 92 26.19 -8.84 -9.71
C THR A 92 24.94 -9.14 -10.55
N VAL A 93 25.07 -9.63 -11.79
CA VAL A 93 23.92 -9.83 -12.71
C VAL A 93 22.99 -10.97 -12.27
N ASN A 94 23.38 -11.79 -11.29
CA ASN A 94 22.58 -12.92 -10.77
C ASN A 94 22.49 -12.93 -9.23
N ALA A 95 22.85 -11.84 -8.56
CA ALA A 95 22.70 -11.77 -7.11
C ALA A 95 21.22 -11.69 -6.73
N PRO A 96 20.80 -12.30 -5.60
CA PRO A 96 19.45 -12.10 -5.08
C PRO A 96 19.16 -10.62 -4.85
N VAL A 97 17.89 -10.23 -4.96
CA VAL A 97 17.43 -8.88 -4.70
C VAL A 97 16.60 -8.86 -3.43
N SER A 98 16.94 -7.96 -2.52
CA SER A 98 16.30 -7.77 -1.23
C SER A 98 15.40 -6.54 -1.25
N LEU A 99 14.09 -6.73 -1.21
CA LEU A 99 13.10 -5.65 -1.06
C LEU A 99 12.58 -5.64 0.38
N SER A 100 12.68 -4.50 1.07
CA SER A 100 12.16 -4.34 2.42
C SER A 100 10.89 -3.48 2.43
N PHE A 101 9.89 -3.91 3.19
CA PHE A 101 8.60 -3.23 3.32
C PHE A 101 8.29 -2.93 4.78
N ALA A 102 7.86 -1.71 5.04
CA ALA A 102 7.35 -1.28 6.34
C ALA A 102 5.87 -0.87 6.24
N GLY A 103 5.15 -0.93 7.36
CA GLY A 103 3.75 -0.53 7.45
C GLY A 103 3.54 0.98 7.50
N ASP A 104 2.56 1.40 8.31
CA ASP A 104 2.07 2.77 8.35
C ASP A 104 3.06 3.73 9.03
N VAL A 105 3.34 4.85 8.36
CA VAL A 105 4.25 5.90 8.84
C VAL A 105 3.55 7.25 8.86
N HIS A 106 3.63 7.92 10.02
CA HIS A 106 3.27 9.31 10.24
C HIS A 106 4.15 9.91 11.34
N PHE A 107 4.75 11.05 11.08
CA PHE A 107 5.59 11.75 12.06
C PHE A 107 4.76 12.68 12.93
N SER A 108 4.26 12.17 14.06
CA SER A 108 3.57 13.00 15.06
C SER A 108 4.49 14.10 15.61
N GLU A 109 3.92 15.12 16.26
CA GLU A 109 4.69 16.21 16.89
C GLU A 109 5.79 15.68 17.83
N GLN A 110 5.53 14.57 18.52
CA GLN A 110 6.52 13.95 19.42
C GLN A 110 7.68 13.31 18.66
N TYR A 111 7.42 12.73 17.49
CA TYR A 111 8.46 12.21 16.60
C TYR A 111 9.32 13.37 16.06
N ILE A 112 8.68 14.44 15.57
CA ILE A 112 9.38 15.63 15.07
C ILE A 112 10.25 16.27 16.17
N ALA A 113 9.71 16.48 17.38
CA ALA A 113 10.49 17.01 18.49
C ALA A 113 11.68 16.10 18.88
N GLY A 114 11.52 14.78 18.74
CA GLY A 114 12.62 13.82 18.90
C GLY A 114 13.68 13.98 17.84
N TYR A 115 13.27 14.12 16.58
CA TYR A 115 14.17 14.32 15.44
C TYR A 115 14.97 15.62 15.55
N GLU A 116 14.32 16.73 15.88
CA GLU A 116 14.99 18.03 16.07
C GLU A 116 16.07 18.00 17.17
N LYS A 117 15.89 17.13 18.16
CA LYS A 117 16.83 16.95 19.26
C LYS A 117 17.97 16.00 18.96
N SER A 118 17.71 14.93 18.24
CA SER A 118 18.61 13.77 18.15
C SER A 118 18.78 13.21 16.73
N GLY A 119 18.16 13.85 15.71
CA GLY A 119 18.19 13.33 14.34
C GLY A 119 17.44 12.02 14.21
N VAL A 120 17.79 11.25 13.21
CA VAL A 120 17.14 9.99 12.83
C VAL A 120 17.20 8.91 13.92
N SER A 121 18.16 8.97 14.84
CA SER A 121 18.26 8.06 15.99
C SER A 121 17.09 8.19 16.98
N ALA A 122 16.25 9.24 16.83
CA ALA A 122 14.98 9.35 17.56
C ALA A 122 13.90 8.39 17.08
N PHE A 123 14.07 7.77 15.91
CA PHE A 123 13.10 6.87 15.27
C PHE A 123 13.51 5.40 15.29
N ALA A 124 14.82 5.13 15.15
CA ALA A 124 15.32 3.76 15.06
C ALA A 124 16.76 3.70 15.58
N ASP A 125 17.14 2.57 16.13
CA ASP A 125 18.53 2.29 16.48
C ASP A 125 19.38 1.99 15.23
N ASP A 126 20.69 1.85 15.42
CA ASP A 126 21.64 1.65 14.32
C ASP A 126 21.39 0.31 13.59
N GLU A 127 20.90 -0.74 14.29
CA GLU A 127 20.57 -2.03 13.68
C GLU A 127 19.39 -1.87 12.70
N MET A 128 18.31 -1.23 13.15
CA MET A 128 17.12 -1.01 12.32
C MET A 128 17.39 -0.05 11.17
N LEU A 129 18.15 1.03 11.41
CA LEU A 129 18.59 1.93 10.33
C LEU A 129 19.43 1.21 9.29
N GLY A 130 20.33 0.32 9.75
CA GLY A 130 21.14 -0.52 8.87
C GLY A 130 20.29 -1.46 8.02
N LEU A 131 19.28 -2.10 8.59
CA LEU A 131 18.38 -3.01 7.87
C LEU A 131 17.55 -2.28 6.78
N MET A 132 17.07 -1.08 7.06
CA MET A 132 16.36 -0.25 6.07
C MET A 132 17.26 0.20 4.94
N ARG A 133 18.45 0.74 5.26
CA ARG A 133 19.40 1.34 4.29
C ARG A 133 20.14 0.33 3.44
N ASN A 134 20.30 -0.91 3.91
CA ASN A 134 21.05 -1.96 3.19
C ASN A 134 20.14 -2.85 2.33
N ALA A 135 18.83 -2.65 2.33
CA ALA A 135 17.95 -3.27 1.35
C ALA A 135 18.24 -2.69 -0.04
N ASP A 136 18.11 -3.49 -1.08
CA ASP A 136 18.24 -3.02 -2.48
C ASP A 136 17.09 -2.08 -2.86
N LEU A 137 15.95 -2.17 -2.14
CA LEU A 137 14.86 -1.22 -2.17
C LEU A 137 14.12 -1.24 -0.82
N PHE A 138 13.88 -0.07 -0.24
CA PHE A 138 13.04 0.10 0.94
C PHE A 138 11.77 0.89 0.65
N MET A 139 10.61 0.30 0.98
CA MET A 139 9.29 0.89 0.78
C MET A 139 8.48 0.96 2.07
N LEU A 140 7.67 2.03 2.24
CA LEU A 140 6.75 2.19 3.37
C LEU A 140 5.41 2.84 2.94
N ASN A 141 4.39 2.74 3.80
CA ASN A 141 3.13 3.49 3.63
C ASN A 141 3.28 4.91 4.20
N HIS A 142 3.32 5.90 3.30
CA HIS A 142 3.36 7.32 3.66
C HIS A 142 1.94 7.82 3.91
N GLU A 143 1.51 7.81 5.16
CA GLU A 143 0.10 8.01 5.54
C GLU A 143 -0.15 9.41 6.13
N PHE A 144 0.30 10.45 5.46
CA PHE A 144 0.10 11.85 5.83
C PHE A 144 0.39 12.77 4.64
N VAL A 145 0.20 14.07 4.85
CA VAL A 145 0.44 15.11 3.84
C VAL A 145 1.73 15.87 4.13
N PHE A 146 2.60 16.06 3.16
CA PHE A 146 3.67 17.05 3.19
C PHE A 146 3.17 18.35 2.59
N SER A 147 2.70 19.28 3.42
CA SER A 147 2.26 20.61 2.97
C SER A 147 2.09 21.57 4.16
N VAL A 148 2.24 22.85 3.88
CA VAL A 148 1.83 23.94 4.78
C VAL A 148 0.55 24.64 4.28
N ARG A 149 -0.04 24.16 3.16
CA ARG A 149 -1.23 24.71 2.51
C ARG A 149 -2.44 23.80 2.71
N GLY A 150 -3.59 24.27 2.27
CA GLY A 150 -4.86 23.54 2.34
C GLY A 150 -5.51 23.59 3.73
N GLU A 151 -6.78 23.24 3.76
CA GLU A 151 -7.62 23.20 4.96
C GLU A 151 -7.88 21.75 5.35
N ALA A 152 -7.89 21.47 6.67
CA ALA A 152 -8.22 20.15 7.17
C ALA A 152 -9.63 19.73 6.75
N MET A 153 -9.78 18.47 6.35
CA MET A 153 -11.08 17.91 5.98
C MET A 153 -12.07 18.03 7.15
N GLU A 154 -13.22 18.66 6.90
CA GLU A 154 -14.31 18.75 7.87
C GLU A 154 -14.82 17.34 8.24
N ASP A 155 -15.28 17.17 9.47
CA ASP A 155 -15.84 15.92 10.00
C ASP A 155 -14.90 14.69 9.98
N LYS A 156 -13.59 14.89 9.76
CA LYS A 156 -12.59 13.83 9.92
C LYS A 156 -11.89 13.96 11.28
N GLU A 157 -11.96 12.92 12.11
CA GLU A 157 -11.43 12.92 13.49
C GLU A 157 -9.91 13.16 13.54
N TYR A 158 -9.18 12.54 12.62
CA TYR A 158 -7.72 12.67 12.53
C TYR A 158 -7.33 13.14 11.13
N THR A 159 -6.62 14.27 11.07
CA THR A 159 -5.99 14.78 9.85
C THR A 159 -4.48 14.87 10.07
N LEU A 160 -3.70 14.31 9.16
CA LEU A 160 -2.28 14.07 9.34
C LEU A 160 -1.45 14.90 8.36
N ARG A 161 -0.57 15.76 8.88
CA ARG A 161 0.27 16.65 8.08
C ARG A 161 1.62 16.87 8.75
N ASN A 162 2.66 16.94 7.92
CA ASN A 162 3.99 17.43 8.32
C ASN A 162 4.47 18.53 7.36
N ASP A 163 5.38 19.37 7.84
CA ASP A 163 6.07 20.33 7.00
C ASP A 163 6.93 19.59 5.96
N PRO A 164 6.95 20.03 4.69
CA PRO A 164 7.79 19.44 3.63
C PRO A 164 9.27 19.32 3.99
N GLU A 165 9.81 20.18 4.87
CA GLU A 165 11.21 20.10 5.31
C GLU A 165 11.58 18.76 5.97
N TYR A 166 10.58 18.02 6.51
CA TYR A 166 10.80 16.73 7.16
C TYR A 166 10.86 15.55 6.19
N VAL A 167 10.77 15.77 4.88
CA VAL A 167 11.04 14.73 3.87
C VAL A 167 12.43 14.13 4.01
N LYS A 168 13.40 14.90 4.51
CA LYS A 168 14.76 14.46 4.85
C LYS A 168 14.81 13.25 5.79
N ILE A 169 13.77 13.06 6.63
CA ILE A 169 13.67 11.88 7.49
C ILE A 169 13.54 10.61 6.65
N LEU A 170 12.71 10.64 5.60
CA LEU A 170 12.57 9.51 4.66
C LEU A 170 13.88 9.24 3.92
N GLN A 171 14.60 10.29 3.50
CA GLN A 171 15.93 10.16 2.88
C GLN A 171 16.93 9.54 3.85
N GLU A 172 16.94 9.97 5.13
CA GLU A 172 17.81 9.42 6.16
C GLU A 172 17.48 7.95 6.51
N PHE A 173 16.24 7.48 6.28
CA PHE A 173 15.89 6.07 6.36
C PHE A 173 16.40 5.26 5.17
N GLY A 174 16.78 5.90 4.08
CA GLY A 174 17.09 5.25 2.81
C GLY A 174 15.83 4.81 2.06
N THR A 175 14.73 5.57 2.18
CA THR A 175 13.46 5.24 1.53
C THR A 175 13.54 5.48 0.03
N ASP A 176 13.30 4.43 -0.78
CA ASP A 176 13.32 4.48 -2.25
C ASP A 176 11.94 4.72 -2.84
N VAL A 177 10.90 4.13 -2.22
CA VAL A 177 9.52 4.17 -2.69
C VAL A 177 8.57 4.38 -1.51
N VAL A 178 7.53 5.18 -1.73
CA VAL A 178 6.42 5.30 -0.77
C VAL A 178 5.09 4.96 -1.42
N GLY A 179 4.25 4.18 -0.71
CA GLY A 179 2.84 4.02 -1.05
C GLY A 179 2.06 5.24 -0.57
N ILE A 180 1.31 5.89 -1.47
CA ILE A 180 0.48 7.05 -1.15
C ILE A 180 -1.01 6.82 -1.41
N ALA A 181 -1.41 5.59 -1.78
CA ALA A 181 -2.80 5.21 -1.92
C ALA A 181 -3.39 4.87 -0.53
N ASN A 182 -3.78 5.87 0.26
CA ASN A 182 -4.34 5.68 1.60
C ASN A 182 -5.38 6.74 1.96
N ASN A 183 -5.93 6.66 3.16
CA ASN A 183 -7.01 7.52 3.63
C ASN A 183 -6.54 8.82 4.31
N HIS A 184 -5.25 9.18 4.22
CA HIS A 184 -4.71 10.40 4.84
C HIS A 184 -3.99 11.38 3.89
N VAL A 185 -3.59 10.97 2.70
CA VAL A 185 -2.80 11.82 1.78
C VAL A 185 -3.55 13.02 1.19
N LEU A 186 -4.88 13.09 1.32
CA LEU A 186 -5.70 14.24 0.92
C LEU A 186 -6.40 14.90 2.13
N ASP A 187 -5.94 14.70 3.33
CA ASP A 187 -6.52 15.28 4.55
C ASP A 187 -6.66 16.80 4.53
N PHE A 188 -5.83 17.46 3.74
CA PHE A 188 -5.80 18.92 3.57
C PHE A 188 -6.14 19.36 2.13
N GLY A 189 -6.84 18.49 1.38
CA GLY A 189 -7.31 18.75 0.03
C GLY A 189 -6.28 18.53 -1.07
N GLN A 190 -6.70 18.77 -2.33
CA GLN A 190 -5.90 18.48 -3.51
C GLN A 190 -4.62 19.33 -3.61
N GLU A 191 -4.65 20.59 -3.15
CA GLU A 191 -3.47 21.45 -3.17
C GLU A 191 -2.35 20.88 -2.30
N ALA A 192 -2.70 20.43 -1.09
CA ALA A 192 -1.75 19.82 -0.17
C ALA A 192 -1.27 18.42 -0.66
N PHE A 193 -2.12 17.68 -1.34
CA PHE A 193 -1.72 16.44 -2.00
C PHE A 193 -0.68 16.68 -3.10
N LEU A 194 -0.88 17.70 -3.93
CA LEU A 194 0.10 18.07 -4.97
C LEU A 194 1.44 18.53 -4.36
N ASP A 195 1.40 19.29 -3.25
CA ASP A 195 2.64 19.62 -2.51
C ASP A 195 3.37 18.38 -2.03
N THR A 196 2.63 17.32 -1.65
CA THR A 196 3.23 16.04 -1.25
C THR A 196 3.95 15.39 -2.42
N LEU A 197 3.33 15.36 -3.61
CA LEU A 197 3.97 14.81 -4.82
C LEU A 197 5.24 15.60 -5.15
N ASP A 198 5.14 16.93 -5.23
CA ASP A 198 6.28 17.83 -5.52
C ASP A 198 7.42 17.65 -4.50
N THR A 199 7.08 17.46 -3.20
CA THR A 199 8.04 17.26 -2.13
C THR A 199 8.80 15.93 -2.28
N LEU A 200 8.08 14.85 -2.58
CA LEU A 200 8.68 13.53 -2.79
C LEU A 200 9.55 13.51 -4.04
N GLU A 201 9.09 14.13 -5.16
CA GLU A 201 9.87 14.27 -6.40
C GLU A 201 11.16 15.06 -6.18
N ALA A 202 11.07 16.20 -5.48
CA ALA A 202 12.25 17.01 -5.17
C ALA A 202 13.26 16.30 -4.25
N ALA A 203 12.78 15.34 -3.46
CA ALA A 203 13.61 14.50 -2.59
C ALA A 203 14.14 13.23 -3.29
N GLU A 204 13.81 13.02 -4.56
CA GLU A 204 14.16 11.83 -5.37
C GLU A 204 13.58 10.52 -4.77
N ILE A 205 12.46 10.61 -4.04
CA ILE A 205 11.72 9.48 -3.49
C ILE A 205 10.56 9.16 -4.43
N ALA A 206 10.53 7.97 -4.98
CA ALA A 206 9.43 7.55 -5.84
C ALA A 206 8.15 7.34 -5.03
N TYR A 207 7.00 7.64 -5.61
CA TYR A 207 5.70 7.35 -5.01
C TYR A 207 4.83 6.52 -5.96
N VAL A 208 3.90 5.76 -5.40
CA VAL A 208 3.02 4.89 -6.15
C VAL A 208 1.61 4.86 -5.56
N GLY A 209 0.61 4.74 -6.42
CA GLY A 209 -0.81 4.68 -6.01
C GLY A 209 -1.49 6.04 -5.90
N GLY A 210 -0.87 7.11 -6.38
CA GLY A 210 -1.41 8.45 -6.50
C GLY A 210 -0.74 9.23 -7.62
N GLY A 211 -1.33 10.33 -8.05
CA GLY A 211 -0.77 11.14 -9.13
C GLY A 211 -1.66 12.29 -9.54
N HIS A 212 -1.23 13.05 -10.54
CA HIS A 212 -1.95 14.21 -11.09
C HIS A 212 -3.22 13.82 -11.86
N ASN A 213 -3.31 12.55 -12.25
CA ASN A 213 -4.43 11.96 -12.97
C ASN A 213 -4.45 10.44 -12.75
N ILE A 214 -5.46 9.77 -13.32
CA ILE A 214 -5.63 8.33 -13.15
C ILE A 214 -4.52 7.51 -13.85
N GLU A 215 -3.92 8.00 -14.94
CA GLU A 215 -2.83 7.31 -15.62
C GLU A 215 -1.61 7.22 -14.71
N GLU A 216 -1.22 8.35 -14.09
CA GLU A 216 -0.12 8.39 -13.12
C GLU A 216 -0.46 7.58 -11.85
N ALA A 217 -1.64 7.79 -11.28
CA ALA A 217 -2.04 7.11 -10.04
C ALA A 217 -2.09 5.58 -10.17
N SER A 218 -2.39 5.06 -11.34
CA SER A 218 -2.48 3.62 -11.62
C SER A 218 -1.19 3.01 -12.20
N ALA A 219 -0.20 3.83 -12.55
CA ALA A 219 1.07 3.35 -13.07
C ALA A 219 1.92 2.70 -11.97
N PRO A 220 2.67 1.64 -12.28
CA PRO A 220 3.64 1.08 -11.35
C PRO A 220 4.89 1.95 -11.24
N VAL A 221 5.54 1.91 -10.09
CA VAL A 221 6.97 2.23 -10.00
C VAL A 221 7.76 1.04 -10.50
N VAL A 222 8.62 1.26 -11.50
CA VAL A 222 9.47 0.20 -12.07
C VAL A 222 10.91 0.41 -11.63
N ARG A 223 11.56 -0.67 -11.19
CA ARG A 223 12.99 -0.70 -10.83
C ARG A 223 13.67 -1.89 -11.50
N THR A 224 14.90 -1.68 -11.95
CA THR A 224 15.77 -2.77 -12.39
C THR A 224 16.93 -2.89 -11.40
N ILE A 225 17.02 -4.02 -10.72
CA ILE A 225 17.99 -4.28 -9.66
C ILE A 225 18.65 -5.64 -9.95
N ASN A 226 19.97 -5.69 -10.01
CA ASN A 226 20.72 -6.90 -10.32
C ASN A 226 20.24 -7.66 -11.58
N GLY A 227 19.75 -6.90 -12.58
CA GLY A 227 19.22 -7.45 -13.84
C GLY A 227 17.78 -7.95 -13.77
N GLN A 228 17.13 -7.95 -12.62
CA GLN A 228 15.72 -8.29 -12.44
C GLN A 228 14.85 -7.02 -12.45
N THR A 229 13.68 -7.07 -13.08
CA THR A 229 12.75 -5.94 -13.20
C THR A 229 11.55 -6.13 -12.25
N PHE A 230 11.26 -5.10 -11.46
CA PHE A 230 10.19 -5.07 -10.47
C PHE A 230 9.17 -4.01 -10.82
N ALA A 231 7.90 -4.39 -10.98
CA ALA A 231 6.77 -3.48 -11.13
C ALA A 231 5.98 -3.42 -9.81
N ILE A 232 6.00 -2.28 -9.12
CA ILE A 232 5.37 -2.09 -7.82
C ILE A 232 4.13 -1.22 -8.01
N PHE A 233 2.96 -1.77 -7.68
CA PHE A 233 1.67 -1.07 -7.68
C PHE A 233 1.24 -0.76 -6.26
N ALA A 234 0.52 0.36 -6.06
CA ALA A 234 -0.21 0.58 -4.82
C ALA A 234 -1.65 1.00 -5.11
N ALA A 235 -2.57 0.55 -4.25
CA ALA A 235 -3.98 0.90 -4.34
C ALA A 235 -4.64 0.91 -2.95
N THR A 236 -5.77 1.61 -2.81
CA THR A 236 -6.51 1.66 -1.55
C THR A 236 -7.92 1.12 -1.67
N ARG A 237 -8.36 0.40 -0.63
CA ARG A 237 -9.75 0.00 -0.39
C ARG A 237 -10.41 0.88 0.69
N VAL A 238 -9.67 1.88 1.18
CA VAL A 238 -10.14 2.80 2.22
C VAL A 238 -9.98 4.24 1.75
N SER A 239 -11.09 4.97 1.69
CA SER A 239 -11.09 6.41 1.36
C SER A 239 -12.30 7.08 2.00
N PRO A 240 -12.13 8.28 2.60
CA PRO A 240 -13.26 9.03 3.18
C PRO A 240 -14.25 9.54 2.14
N SER A 241 -13.81 9.80 0.91
CA SER A 241 -14.62 10.40 -0.15
C SER A 241 -14.26 9.89 -1.53
N TYR A 242 -15.26 9.80 -2.41
CA TYR A 242 -15.07 9.50 -3.84
C TYR A 242 -14.20 10.56 -4.55
N ASP A 243 -14.24 11.80 -4.10
CA ASP A 243 -13.47 12.89 -4.70
C ASP A 243 -11.94 12.75 -4.50
N TRP A 244 -11.51 11.83 -3.66
CA TRP A 244 -10.11 11.49 -3.45
C TRP A 244 -9.53 10.62 -4.58
N TYR A 245 -10.40 9.94 -5.33
CA TYR A 245 -9.92 9.07 -6.41
C TYR A 245 -9.46 9.89 -7.60
N ALA A 246 -8.31 9.51 -8.15
CA ALA A 246 -7.79 10.10 -9.37
C ALA A 246 -8.79 9.97 -10.53
N GLY A 247 -8.89 11.01 -11.34
CA GLY A 247 -9.70 11.04 -12.56
C GLY A 247 -8.84 11.41 -13.77
N LYS A 248 -9.41 11.50 -14.96
CA LYS A 248 -8.68 11.86 -16.19
C LYS A 248 -7.87 13.15 -16.08
N SER A 249 -8.39 14.13 -15.32
CA SER A 249 -7.76 15.44 -15.09
C SER A 249 -7.90 15.89 -13.64
N ARG A 250 -8.10 14.97 -12.73
CA ARG A 250 -8.22 15.22 -11.31
C ARG A 250 -7.12 14.46 -10.58
N PRO A 251 -6.26 15.16 -9.83
CA PRO A 251 -5.28 14.53 -8.95
C PRO A 251 -5.96 13.70 -7.89
N GLY A 252 -5.31 12.62 -7.46
CA GLY A 252 -5.83 11.77 -6.42
C GLY A 252 -5.15 10.40 -6.35
N ILE A 253 -5.80 9.49 -5.64
CA ILE A 253 -5.30 8.15 -5.33
C ILE A 253 -5.95 7.07 -6.18
N PHE A 254 -5.24 5.95 -6.35
CA PHE A 254 -5.73 4.78 -7.06
C PHE A 254 -6.53 3.89 -6.12
N GLN A 255 -7.80 3.63 -6.47
CA GLN A 255 -8.72 2.84 -5.66
C GLN A 255 -8.82 1.39 -6.16
N THR A 256 -9.16 0.47 -5.26
CA THR A 256 -9.42 -0.93 -5.54
C THR A 256 -10.73 -1.44 -4.93
N TYR A 257 -11.75 -0.55 -4.82
CA TYR A 257 -13.13 -0.99 -4.54
C TYR A 257 -13.66 -1.86 -5.68
N ASP A 258 -13.34 -1.48 -6.91
CA ASP A 258 -13.40 -2.31 -8.09
C ASP A 258 -11.97 -2.62 -8.53
N ALA A 259 -11.57 -3.88 -8.41
CA ALA A 259 -10.22 -4.34 -8.71
C ALA A 259 -9.96 -4.51 -10.23
N THR A 260 -10.96 -4.29 -11.10
CA THR A 260 -10.85 -4.57 -12.54
C THR A 260 -9.68 -3.84 -13.19
N ALA A 261 -9.49 -2.55 -12.85
CA ALA A 261 -8.41 -1.74 -13.39
C ALA A 261 -7.03 -2.23 -12.92
N LEU A 262 -6.89 -2.51 -11.61
CA LEU A 262 -5.65 -3.03 -11.05
C LEU A 262 -5.33 -4.43 -11.61
N ASN A 263 -6.30 -5.35 -11.66
CA ASN A 263 -6.09 -6.69 -12.22
C ASN A 263 -5.66 -6.64 -13.69
N LYS A 264 -6.23 -5.74 -14.49
CA LYS A 264 -5.79 -5.53 -15.88
C LYS A 264 -4.34 -5.04 -15.95
N ALA A 265 -3.94 -4.11 -15.08
CA ALA A 265 -2.58 -3.61 -15.02
C ALA A 265 -1.59 -4.71 -14.62
N LEU A 266 -1.94 -5.51 -13.60
CA LEU A 266 -1.14 -6.65 -13.15
C LEU A 266 -0.92 -7.67 -14.27
N SER A 267 -1.99 -8.06 -15.00
CA SER A 267 -1.88 -9.01 -16.11
C SER A 267 -1.05 -8.48 -17.29
N THR A 268 -0.94 -7.17 -17.44
CA THR A 268 -0.04 -6.56 -18.45
C THR A 268 1.40 -6.52 -17.92
N ALA A 269 1.57 -6.20 -16.65
CA ALA A 269 2.89 -6.11 -16.00
C ALA A 269 3.59 -7.47 -15.94
N GLU A 270 2.87 -8.55 -15.59
CA GLU A 270 3.36 -9.94 -15.58
C GLU A 270 4.02 -10.35 -16.91
N GLN A 271 3.49 -9.84 -18.03
CA GLN A 271 4.03 -10.13 -19.38
C GLN A 271 5.27 -9.29 -19.71
N THR A 272 5.58 -8.27 -18.93
CA THR A 272 6.59 -7.25 -19.25
C THR A 272 7.76 -7.25 -18.28
N TYR A 273 7.50 -7.51 -17.00
CA TYR A 273 8.47 -7.43 -15.91
C TYR A 273 8.67 -8.80 -15.26
N ASP A 274 9.79 -9.00 -14.61
CA ASP A 274 10.12 -10.26 -13.97
C ASP A 274 9.32 -10.49 -12.68
N HIS A 275 9.00 -9.40 -11.95
CA HIS A 275 8.27 -9.46 -10.69
C HIS A 275 7.24 -8.34 -10.58
N THR A 276 6.04 -8.70 -10.10
CA THR A 276 4.91 -7.78 -9.92
C THR A 276 4.46 -7.78 -8.46
N ILE A 277 4.47 -6.61 -7.82
CA ILE A 277 4.20 -6.44 -6.39
C ILE A 277 3.00 -5.52 -6.20
N VAL A 278 2.08 -5.89 -5.30
CA VAL A 278 0.95 -5.05 -4.89
C VAL A 278 1.10 -4.62 -3.45
N PHE A 279 1.19 -3.31 -3.23
CA PHE A 279 1.14 -2.68 -1.91
C PHE A 279 -0.25 -2.08 -1.70
N VAL A 280 -1.05 -2.62 -0.76
CA VAL A 280 -2.48 -2.31 -0.67
C VAL A 280 -2.88 -1.81 0.71
N HIS A 281 -3.62 -0.69 0.74
CA HIS A 281 -4.16 -0.07 1.95
C HIS A 281 -5.61 -0.48 2.14
N TRP A 282 -5.88 -1.35 3.11
CA TRP A 282 -7.18 -2.03 3.28
C TRP A 282 -7.43 -2.52 4.71
N GLY A 283 -8.60 -3.11 4.95
CA GLY A 283 -8.95 -3.73 6.22
C GLY A 283 -9.80 -2.82 7.10
N ILE A 284 -9.93 -3.20 8.34
CA ILE A 284 -10.62 -2.44 9.39
C ILE A 284 -9.61 -2.15 10.50
N GLU A 285 -9.54 -0.89 10.92
CA GLU A 285 -8.65 -0.47 12.00
C GLU A 285 -8.82 -1.33 13.25
N ARG A 286 -7.68 -1.74 13.84
CA ARG A 286 -7.57 -2.56 15.05
C ARG A 286 -8.16 -3.98 14.95
N ASN A 287 -8.57 -4.43 13.75
CA ASN A 287 -8.96 -5.81 13.55
C ASN A 287 -7.72 -6.65 13.17
N GLU A 288 -7.30 -7.55 14.07
CA GLU A 288 -6.14 -8.42 13.84
C GLU A 288 -6.42 -9.54 12.81
N MET A 289 -7.69 -9.86 12.55
CA MET A 289 -8.06 -10.82 11.51
C MET A 289 -8.40 -10.09 10.22
N PRO A 290 -7.84 -10.50 9.07
CA PRO A 290 -8.21 -9.91 7.80
C PRO A 290 -9.66 -10.22 7.44
N GLU A 291 -10.32 -9.22 6.86
CA GLU A 291 -11.69 -9.36 6.35
C GLU A 291 -11.73 -10.30 5.14
N GLU A 292 -12.86 -10.96 4.90
CA GLU A 292 -13.03 -11.87 3.77
C GLU A 292 -12.75 -11.18 2.41
N TYR A 293 -13.08 -9.90 2.29
CA TYR A 293 -12.79 -9.15 1.08
C TYR A 293 -11.28 -8.93 0.85
N GLN A 294 -10.47 -8.79 1.92
CA GLN A 294 -9.01 -8.69 1.80
C GLN A 294 -8.45 -9.98 1.18
N ARG A 295 -8.92 -11.13 1.67
CA ARG A 295 -8.54 -12.45 1.13
C ARG A 295 -8.98 -12.64 -0.32
N THR A 296 -10.20 -12.23 -0.65
CA THR A 296 -10.75 -12.31 -2.00
C THR A 296 -9.98 -11.43 -2.98
N LEU A 297 -9.68 -10.19 -2.60
CA LEU A 297 -8.92 -9.26 -3.43
C LEU A 297 -7.49 -9.74 -3.62
N ALA A 298 -6.80 -10.17 -2.54
CA ALA A 298 -5.43 -10.69 -2.65
C ALA A 298 -5.32 -11.84 -3.64
N LYS A 299 -6.25 -12.81 -3.57
CA LYS A 299 -6.30 -13.93 -4.52
C LYS A 299 -6.56 -13.45 -5.94
N GLY A 300 -7.44 -12.47 -6.12
CA GLY A 300 -7.69 -11.86 -7.42
C GLY A 300 -6.47 -11.14 -8.00
N TYR A 301 -5.64 -10.48 -7.18
CA TYR A 301 -4.38 -9.88 -7.62
C TYR A 301 -3.37 -10.94 -8.04
N ILE A 302 -3.26 -12.03 -7.29
CA ILE A 302 -2.38 -13.17 -7.62
C ILE A 302 -2.84 -13.87 -8.90
N ASP A 303 -4.14 -14.11 -9.05
CA ASP A 303 -4.69 -14.68 -10.29
C ASP A 303 -4.49 -13.75 -11.50
N ALA A 304 -4.24 -12.46 -11.27
CA ALA A 304 -3.92 -11.47 -12.28
C ALA A 304 -2.40 -11.25 -12.48
N GLY A 305 -1.54 -12.01 -11.80
CA GLY A 305 -0.09 -12.01 -12.01
C GLY A 305 0.73 -11.29 -10.93
N ALA A 306 0.19 -11.06 -9.73
CA ALA A 306 0.99 -10.55 -8.63
C ALA A 306 1.84 -11.66 -8.00
N ASP A 307 3.14 -11.40 -7.76
CA ASP A 307 4.10 -12.30 -7.11
C ASP A 307 4.21 -12.07 -5.60
N LEU A 308 3.73 -10.91 -5.12
CA LEU A 308 3.72 -10.55 -3.70
C LEU A 308 2.59 -9.55 -3.42
N VAL A 309 1.82 -9.78 -2.37
CA VAL A 309 0.82 -8.83 -1.86
C VAL A 309 1.17 -8.40 -0.44
N VAL A 310 1.38 -7.10 -0.22
CA VAL A 310 1.70 -6.50 1.08
C VAL A 310 0.63 -5.49 1.46
N GLY A 311 0.02 -5.67 2.64
CA GLY A 311 -1.06 -4.82 3.14
C GLY A 311 -0.65 -3.91 4.30
N CYS A 312 -1.39 -2.81 4.45
CA CYS A 312 -1.31 -1.84 5.54
C CYS A 312 -2.71 -1.25 5.84
N HIS A 313 -2.85 -0.32 6.75
CA HIS A 313 -4.06 0.37 7.25
C HIS A 313 -4.63 -0.17 8.58
N PRO A 314 -4.78 -1.47 8.89
CA PRO A 314 -5.41 -1.88 10.15
C PRO A 314 -4.73 -1.33 11.41
N HIS A 315 -3.55 -0.73 11.30
CA HIS A 315 -2.72 -0.22 12.41
C HIS A 315 -2.35 -1.28 13.46
N VAL A 316 -2.59 -2.54 13.11
CA VAL A 316 -2.19 -3.75 13.83
C VAL A 316 -1.63 -4.76 12.85
N LEU A 317 -0.79 -5.65 13.34
CA LEU A 317 -0.31 -6.79 12.57
C LEU A 317 -1.46 -7.74 12.29
N GLN A 318 -1.58 -8.20 11.05
CA GLN A 318 -2.44 -9.32 10.64
C GLN A 318 -1.58 -10.50 10.19
N GLY A 319 -2.22 -11.66 10.02
CA GLY A 319 -1.54 -12.88 9.63
C GLY A 319 -1.14 -12.92 8.14
N PHE A 320 -0.76 -14.10 7.71
CA PHE A 320 -0.22 -14.39 6.38
C PHE A 320 -1.01 -15.53 5.72
N GLU A 321 -0.96 -15.59 4.38
CA GLU A 321 -1.51 -16.69 3.59
C GLU A 321 -0.59 -16.94 2.39
N TYR A 322 -0.50 -18.19 1.93
CA TYR A 322 0.00 -18.51 0.59
C TYR A 322 -1.18 -18.92 -0.29
N TYR A 323 -1.27 -18.32 -1.45
CA TYR A 323 -2.24 -18.71 -2.46
C TYR A 323 -1.53 -18.97 -3.79
N ASN A 324 -1.72 -20.17 -4.34
CA ASN A 324 -0.99 -20.64 -5.54
C ASN A 324 0.56 -20.51 -5.42
N GLY A 325 1.11 -20.62 -4.21
CA GLY A 325 2.54 -20.47 -3.94
C GLY A 325 3.00 -19.01 -3.73
N VAL A 326 2.12 -18.03 -3.91
CA VAL A 326 2.42 -16.60 -3.74
C VAL A 326 2.08 -16.14 -2.32
N PRO A 327 3.00 -15.43 -1.64
CA PRO A 327 2.77 -14.94 -0.29
C PRO A 327 1.85 -13.71 -0.25
N ILE A 328 0.98 -13.69 0.76
CA ILE A 328 0.11 -12.58 1.12
C ILE A 328 0.44 -12.16 2.56
N VAL A 329 0.78 -10.90 2.74
CA VAL A 329 1.00 -10.23 4.02
C VAL A 329 -0.16 -9.27 4.24
N TYR A 330 -1.10 -9.60 5.14
CA TYR A 330 -2.35 -8.83 5.23
C TYR A 330 -2.18 -7.45 5.87
N SER A 331 -1.30 -7.29 6.86
CA SER A 331 -0.96 -5.98 7.42
C SER A 331 0.35 -6.00 8.18
N LEU A 332 1.21 -5.03 7.89
CA LEU A 332 2.46 -4.77 8.63
C LEU A 332 2.25 -3.88 9.86
N GLY A 333 1.02 -3.36 10.07
CA GLY A 333 0.67 -2.49 11.19
C GLY A 333 1.41 -1.16 11.19
N ASN A 334 1.43 -0.51 12.36
CA ASN A 334 2.10 0.77 12.55
C ASN A 334 3.62 0.60 12.61
N TYR A 335 4.36 1.13 11.64
CA TYR A 335 5.82 1.17 11.69
C TYR A 335 6.30 2.35 12.56
N LEU A 336 5.97 3.57 12.16
CA LEU A 336 6.21 4.81 12.91
C LEU A 336 4.93 5.64 12.90
N PHE A 337 3.96 5.27 13.70
CA PHE A 337 2.62 5.86 13.65
C PHE A 337 1.99 5.93 15.05
N GLY A 338 1.33 7.05 15.35
CA GLY A 338 0.52 7.21 16.57
C GLY A 338 1.30 6.94 17.87
N ASN A 339 0.98 5.86 18.57
CA ASN A 339 1.63 5.47 19.80
C ASN A 339 3.12 5.15 19.59
N ARG A 340 3.95 5.67 20.50
CA ARG A 340 5.40 5.45 20.48
C ARG A 340 5.82 4.12 21.12
N THR A 341 4.89 3.18 21.27
CA THR A 341 5.12 1.84 21.81
C THR A 341 4.30 0.83 21.03
N GLY A 342 4.78 -0.39 20.93
CA GLY A 342 4.08 -1.51 20.30
C GLY A 342 4.93 -2.28 19.30
N GLU A 343 4.48 -3.49 19.04
CA GLU A 343 5.11 -4.41 18.09
C GLU A 343 4.79 -4.01 16.65
N THR A 344 5.74 -4.27 15.76
CA THR A 344 5.62 -4.09 14.31
C THR A 344 6.58 -5.04 13.59
N LEU A 345 6.57 -5.01 12.26
CA LEU A 345 7.46 -5.82 11.42
C LEU A 345 8.14 -4.94 10.37
N LEU A 346 9.41 -5.23 10.10
CA LEU A 346 10.00 -4.96 8.80
C LEU A 346 9.96 -6.29 8.02
N LEU A 347 9.30 -6.28 6.86
CA LEU A 347 9.24 -7.42 5.96
C LEU A 347 10.43 -7.36 5.01
N ASN A 348 11.16 -8.45 4.88
CA ASN A 348 12.18 -8.60 3.83
C ASN A 348 11.74 -9.69 2.84
N ALA A 349 11.66 -9.32 1.56
CA ALA A 349 11.36 -10.20 0.44
C ALA A 349 12.63 -10.37 -0.39
N GLU A 350 13.21 -11.56 -0.37
CA GLU A 350 14.42 -11.91 -1.12
C GLU A 350 14.02 -12.68 -2.39
N PHE A 351 14.26 -12.05 -3.55
CA PHE A 351 14.01 -12.61 -4.87
C PHE A 351 15.31 -13.17 -5.42
N SER A 352 15.38 -14.47 -5.62
CA SER A 352 16.51 -15.11 -6.24
C SER A 352 16.42 -15.09 -7.77
N SER A 353 17.55 -15.18 -8.45
CA SER A 353 17.61 -15.12 -9.92
C SER A 353 16.93 -16.31 -10.63
N ASP A 354 16.64 -17.39 -9.91
CA ASP A 354 15.90 -18.57 -10.39
C ASP A 354 14.39 -18.48 -10.15
N GLY A 355 13.91 -17.33 -9.61
CA GLY A 355 12.50 -17.03 -9.43
C GLY A 355 11.93 -17.41 -8.06
N ASP A 356 12.75 -17.95 -7.15
CA ASP A 356 12.29 -18.24 -5.79
C ASP A 356 12.14 -16.95 -4.98
N LEU A 357 11.02 -16.83 -4.26
CA LEU A 357 10.73 -15.75 -3.34
C LEU A 357 10.73 -16.25 -1.90
N LYS A 358 11.62 -15.70 -1.09
CA LYS A 358 11.69 -15.97 0.33
C LYS A 358 11.25 -14.75 1.15
N ILE A 359 10.28 -14.95 2.03
CA ILE A 359 9.80 -13.91 2.94
C ILE A 359 10.39 -14.11 4.32
N GLN A 360 11.05 -13.07 4.82
CA GLN A 360 11.58 -13.03 6.18
C GLN A 360 10.93 -11.88 6.96
N LEU A 361 10.40 -12.19 8.12
CA LEU A 361 9.90 -11.23 9.09
C LEU A 361 11.03 -10.80 10.02
N ILE A 362 11.25 -9.50 10.13
CA ILE A 362 12.14 -8.89 11.11
C ILE A 362 11.25 -8.27 12.18
N PRO A 363 11.10 -8.92 13.34
CA PRO A 363 10.22 -8.47 14.40
C PRO A 363 10.83 -7.25 15.10
N CYS A 364 10.04 -6.21 15.24
CA CYS A 364 10.46 -4.93 15.80
C CYS A 364 9.47 -4.47 16.87
N GLU A 365 9.95 -3.68 17.80
CA GLU A 365 9.13 -2.94 18.75
C GLU A 365 9.53 -1.47 18.79
N ARG A 366 8.58 -0.62 19.12
CA ARG A 366 8.83 0.79 19.39
C ARG A 366 8.88 0.99 20.89
N ILE A 367 10.05 1.38 21.39
CA ILE A 367 10.25 1.73 22.78
C ILE A 367 10.48 3.25 22.87
N ASN A 368 9.52 3.98 23.44
CA ASN A 368 9.55 5.44 23.49
C ASN A 368 9.69 6.12 22.10
N GLY A 369 9.20 5.46 21.06
CA GLY A 369 9.24 5.92 19.67
C GLY A 369 10.46 5.46 18.89
N VAL A 370 11.40 4.78 19.50
CA VAL A 370 12.58 4.22 18.82
C VAL A 370 12.29 2.78 18.43
N LEU A 371 12.43 2.48 17.15
CA LEU A 371 12.36 1.11 16.62
C LEU A 371 13.61 0.35 17.04
N THR A 372 13.40 -0.82 17.62
CA THR A 372 14.43 -1.78 17.97
C THR A 372 14.00 -3.17 17.54
N ARG A 373 14.96 -4.02 17.23
CA ARG A 373 14.68 -5.40 16.88
C ARG A 373 14.35 -6.22 18.12
N ILE A 374 13.27 -7.02 18.06
CA ILE A 374 12.93 -8.00 19.10
C ILE A 374 13.86 -9.19 18.96
N GLN A 375 14.69 -9.44 19.99
CA GLN A 375 15.68 -10.54 19.96
C GLN A 375 15.08 -11.91 20.24
N GLU A 376 14.00 -11.98 21.01
CA GLU A 376 13.27 -13.23 21.35
C GLU A 376 11.81 -13.14 20.88
N PRO A 377 11.51 -13.26 19.57
CA PRO A 377 10.20 -12.98 18.99
C PRO A 377 9.21 -14.13 19.09
N LYS A 378 9.47 -15.16 19.87
CA LYS A 378 8.69 -16.40 19.90
C LYS A 378 7.19 -16.15 20.13
N GLU A 379 6.83 -15.33 21.12
CA GLU A 379 5.42 -15.04 21.44
C GLU A 379 4.73 -14.30 20.28
N LEU A 380 5.42 -13.33 19.64
CA LEU A 380 4.92 -12.63 18.48
C LEU A 380 4.74 -13.57 17.28
N PHE A 381 5.70 -14.45 17.01
CA PHE A 381 5.59 -15.42 15.92
C PHE A 381 4.50 -16.46 16.15
N GLU A 382 4.30 -16.92 17.38
CA GLU A 382 3.18 -17.79 17.74
C GLU A 382 1.83 -17.07 17.55
N LYS A 383 1.71 -15.81 17.96
CA LYS A 383 0.54 -14.98 17.74
C LYS A 383 0.25 -14.84 16.23
N LEU A 384 1.24 -14.46 15.43
CA LEU A 384 1.08 -14.25 13.99
C LEU A 384 0.77 -15.55 13.23
N THR A 385 1.36 -16.68 13.64
CA THR A 385 1.03 -18.01 13.10
C THR A 385 -0.46 -18.34 13.36
N ASN A 386 -0.97 -18.03 14.55
CA ASN A 386 -2.39 -18.25 14.86
C ASN A 386 -3.36 -17.33 14.09
N LEU A 387 -2.91 -16.17 13.66
CA LEU A 387 -3.66 -15.23 12.80
C LEU A 387 -3.55 -15.57 11.31
N SER A 388 -2.70 -16.52 10.95
CA SER A 388 -2.37 -16.88 9.55
C SER A 388 -3.21 -18.04 9.03
N PHE A 389 -3.27 -18.19 7.72
CA PHE A 389 -4.06 -19.23 7.04
C PHE A 389 -3.11 -20.30 6.46
N GLY A 390 -2.82 -21.32 7.28
CA GLY A 390 -1.98 -22.45 6.86
C GLY A 390 -0.50 -22.10 6.69
N VAL A 391 -0.04 -20.99 7.28
CA VAL A 391 1.35 -20.53 7.24
C VAL A 391 1.98 -20.68 8.62
N ALA A 392 3.18 -21.23 8.68
CA ALA A 392 4.01 -21.24 9.87
C ALA A 392 5.13 -20.17 9.76
N ILE A 393 5.64 -19.74 10.91
CA ILE A 393 6.78 -18.84 10.99
C ILE A 393 7.92 -19.61 11.69
N SER A 394 9.06 -19.73 11.03
CA SER A 394 10.24 -20.38 11.62
C SER A 394 10.83 -19.52 12.74
N GLU A 395 11.70 -20.10 13.56
CA GLU A 395 12.43 -19.36 14.61
C GLU A 395 13.23 -18.17 14.07
N ASN A 396 13.65 -18.22 12.82
CA ASN A 396 14.38 -17.14 12.13
C ASN A 396 13.45 -16.16 11.39
N GLY A 397 12.14 -16.26 11.58
CA GLY A 397 11.16 -15.36 10.94
C GLY A 397 10.83 -15.68 9.48
N ILE A 398 11.24 -16.84 8.96
CA ILE A 398 10.91 -17.23 7.57
C ILE A 398 9.48 -17.73 7.53
N LEU A 399 8.68 -17.23 6.57
CA LEU A 399 7.35 -17.77 6.28
C LEU A 399 7.47 -19.13 5.58
N VAL A 400 6.71 -20.09 6.08
CA VAL A 400 6.68 -21.47 5.58
C VAL A 400 5.22 -21.81 5.23
N PRO A 401 4.91 -22.14 3.93
CA PRO A 401 3.57 -22.51 3.49
C PRO A 401 3.04 -23.78 4.13
#